data_aa13a71166c1060455f6e7e44f503b82
#
_entry.id   aa13a71166c1060455f6e7e44f503b82
#
_cell.length_a   1.000
_cell.length_b   1.000
_cell.length_c   1.000
_cell.angle_alpha   90.00
_cell.angle_beta   90.00
_cell.angle_gamma   90.00
#
_symmetry.space_group_name_H-M   'P 1'
#
loop_
_entity.id
_entity.type
_entity.pdbx_description
1 polymer ?
#
loop_
_entity_poly.entity_id
_entity_poly.type
_entity_poly.pdbx_seq_one_letter_code
_entity_poly.pdbx_strand_id
1 'polypeptide(L)'
;VYIPSEVLPEQEQNTAERFVTDLEKGLGQEDVKNRVAQGKVNGDTNVKTKSVAQILRENIVTFFNFVFIALAALIFFFVDSHESIVSILGNFGFMLLIVFNALVGIFQELRAKRTIDKLSLISAPKAIVLRDGEQKEIAIKDIVLDDLTILSSGSQICADAIVVEGSIEVNESLITGEPDAIQKNPGDEIMS
;
A
#
# COMPACT_ATOMS: atom_id res chain seq x y z
N VAL A 1 -1.01 -16.69 -26.47
CA VAL A 1 -2.31 -16.33 -27.09
C VAL A 1 -2.14 -14.94 -27.68
N TYR A 2 -2.36 -14.80 -28.99
CA TYR A 2 -2.41 -13.51 -29.67
C TYR A 2 -3.75 -12.84 -29.32
N ILE A 3 -3.72 -11.75 -28.59
CA ILE A 3 -4.91 -10.92 -28.35
C ILE A 3 -4.99 -9.93 -29.51
N PRO A 4 -6.07 -9.98 -30.34
CA PRO A 4 -6.23 -9.02 -31.41
C PRO A 4 -6.33 -7.60 -30.84
N SER A 5 -5.58 -6.66 -31.41
CA SER A 5 -5.48 -5.27 -31.00
C SER A 5 -6.78 -4.44 -31.10
N GLU A 6 -7.88 -5.06 -31.50
CA GLU A 6 -9.17 -4.37 -31.69
C GLU A 6 -10.08 -4.34 -30.46
N VAL A 7 -9.71 -5.00 -29.35
CA VAL A 7 -10.61 -5.18 -28.19
C VAL A 7 -10.13 -4.46 -26.94
N LEU A 8 -8.95 -3.86 -26.92
CA LEU A 8 -8.41 -3.18 -25.73
C LEU A 8 -8.58 -1.64 -25.84
N PRO A 9 -9.02 -0.98 -24.76
CA PRO A 9 -9.04 0.50 -24.72
C PRO A 9 -7.61 1.06 -24.93
N GLU A 10 -7.50 2.21 -25.57
CA GLU A 10 -6.24 2.86 -25.99
C GLU A 10 -5.17 3.04 -24.88
N GLN A 11 -5.53 2.87 -23.61
CA GLN A 11 -4.61 2.97 -22.47
C GLN A 11 -3.76 1.71 -22.22
N GLU A 12 -4.13 0.55 -22.79
CA GLU A 12 -3.40 -0.72 -22.62
C GLU A 12 -2.45 -1.04 -23.78
N GLN A 13 -2.38 -0.20 -24.78
CA GLN A 13 -1.49 -0.43 -25.96
C GLN A 13 -0.01 -0.10 -25.68
N ASN A 14 0.37 0.23 -24.47
CA ASN A 14 1.77 0.34 -24.09
C ASN A 14 2.34 -1.07 -23.76
N THR A 15 2.23 -1.98 -24.73
CA THR A 15 2.95 -3.25 -24.70
C THR A 15 4.44 -2.93 -24.83
N ALA A 16 5.09 -2.75 -23.68
CA ALA A 16 6.54 -2.75 -23.63
C ALA A 16 7.03 -3.99 -24.39
N GLU A 17 7.95 -3.82 -25.35
CA GLU A 17 8.58 -4.95 -26.03
C GLU A 17 9.00 -5.97 -24.96
N ARG A 18 8.33 -7.11 -24.94
CA ARG A 18 8.60 -8.17 -23.98
C ARG A 18 9.93 -8.80 -24.37
N PHE A 19 10.87 -8.74 -23.46
CA PHE A 19 12.14 -9.42 -23.59
C PHE A 19 11.92 -10.93 -23.34
N VAL A 20 12.43 -11.78 -24.24
CA VAL A 20 12.39 -13.24 -24.01
C VAL A 20 13.50 -13.56 -23.01
N THR A 21 13.13 -13.74 -21.76
CA THR A 21 14.07 -14.11 -20.70
C THR A 21 14.55 -15.54 -20.86
N ASP A 22 15.84 -15.80 -20.69
CA ASP A 22 16.43 -17.11 -20.69
C ASP A 22 15.88 -17.93 -19.50
N LEU A 23 15.21 -19.06 -19.79
CA LEU A 23 14.58 -19.88 -18.76
C LEU A 23 15.58 -20.56 -17.80
N GLU A 24 16.83 -20.74 -18.20
CA GLU A 24 17.85 -21.35 -17.36
C GLU A 24 18.57 -20.33 -16.46
N LYS A 25 18.71 -19.08 -16.93
CA LYS A 25 19.50 -18.05 -16.25
C LYS A 25 18.65 -16.96 -15.61
N GLY A 26 17.44 -16.73 -16.13
CA GLY A 26 16.65 -15.58 -15.73
C GLY A 26 17.27 -14.26 -16.19
N LEU A 27 16.82 -13.14 -15.59
CA LEU A 27 17.37 -11.82 -15.87
C LEU A 27 18.77 -11.63 -15.28
N GLY A 28 19.66 -11.01 -16.05
CA GLY A 28 20.96 -10.56 -15.57
C GLY A 28 20.86 -9.32 -14.66
N GLN A 29 21.84 -9.11 -13.80
CA GLN A 29 21.85 -7.98 -12.88
C GLN A 29 21.83 -6.61 -13.59
N GLU A 30 22.41 -6.52 -14.79
CA GLU A 30 22.40 -5.30 -15.60
C GLU A 30 21.01 -5.02 -16.17
N ASP A 31 20.30 -6.05 -16.64
CA ASP A 31 18.92 -5.94 -17.12
C ASP A 31 17.98 -5.51 -16.02
N VAL A 32 18.11 -6.09 -14.82
CA VAL A 32 17.34 -5.68 -13.64
C VAL A 32 17.55 -4.19 -13.34
N LYS A 33 18.81 -3.70 -13.33
CA LYS A 33 19.10 -2.28 -13.11
C LYS A 33 18.47 -1.38 -14.16
N ASN A 34 18.51 -1.81 -15.42
CA ASN A 34 17.91 -1.09 -16.54
C ASN A 34 16.37 -1.01 -16.39
N ARG A 35 15.72 -2.13 -15.99
CA ARG A 35 14.27 -2.15 -15.72
C ARG A 35 13.89 -1.24 -14.56
N VAL A 36 14.65 -1.27 -13.48
CA VAL A 36 14.46 -0.36 -12.32
C VAL A 36 14.60 1.11 -12.76
N ALA A 37 15.64 1.44 -13.54
CA ALA A 37 15.86 2.81 -14.05
C ALA A 37 14.71 3.30 -14.97
N GLN A 38 14.07 2.37 -15.69
CA GLN A 38 12.89 2.64 -16.53
C GLN A 38 11.57 2.71 -15.75
N GLY A 39 11.59 2.48 -14.43
CA GLY A 39 10.38 2.41 -13.60
C GLY A 39 9.51 1.17 -13.84
N LYS A 40 10.04 0.15 -14.52
CA LYS A 40 9.36 -1.12 -14.81
C LYS A 40 9.48 -2.08 -13.62
N VAL A 41 9.04 -1.65 -12.46
CA VAL A 41 9.00 -2.41 -11.20
C VAL A 41 7.57 -2.68 -10.80
N ASN A 42 7.35 -3.78 -10.12
CA ASN A 42 6.05 -4.08 -9.53
C ASN A 42 5.80 -3.07 -8.39
N GLY A 43 4.77 -2.29 -8.48
CA GLY A 43 4.55 -1.14 -7.59
C GLY A 43 4.53 -1.46 -6.10
N ASP A 44 4.44 -0.42 -5.27
CA ASP A 44 4.40 -0.55 -3.82
C ASP A 44 3.03 -1.09 -3.36
N THR A 45 2.98 -2.37 -3.03
CA THR A 45 1.80 -3.08 -2.50
C THR A 45 1.59 -2.83 -1.00
N ASN A 46 2.42 -1.99 -0.38
CA ASN A 46 2.30 -1.69 1.05
C ASN A 46 0.99 -0.97 1.35
N VAL A 47 0.29 -1.43 2.35
CA VAL A 47 -0.87 -0.72 2.92
C VAL A 47 -0.41 0.68 3.33
N LYS A 48 -0.90 1.70 2.60
CA LYS A 48 -0.58 3.09 2.90
C LYS A 48 -1.17 3.45 4.25
N THR A 49 -0.34 3.51 5.27
CA THR A 49 -0.73 4.03 6.59
C THR A 49 -0.79 5.56 6.56
N LYS A 50 -1.65 6.15 7.39
CA LYS A 50 -1.75 7.60 7.51
C LYS A 50 -0.39 8.23 7.84
N SER A 51 -0.09 9.38 7.24
CA SER A 51 1.10 10.15 7.62
C SER A 51 0.93 10.78 9.01
N VAL A 52 2.05 11.06 9.71
CA VAL A 52 2.01 11.74 11.01
C VAL A 52 1.32 13.10 10.90
N ALA A 53 1.54 13.83 9.80
CA ALA A 53 0.88 15.12 9.57
C ALA A 53 -0.64 14.98 9.41
N GLN A 54 -1.08 13.91 8.76
CA GLN A 54 -2.51 13.60 8.62
C GLN A 54 -3.13 13.26 9.98
N ILE A 55 -2.46 12.44 10.80
CA ILE A 55 -2.89 12.11 12.16
C ILE A 55 -3.07 13.37 12.99
N LEU A 56 -2.06 14.26 12.99
CA LEU A 56 -2.14 15.54 13.71
C LEU A 56 -3.30 16.39 13.23
N ARG A 57 -3.46 16.53 11.91
CA ARG A 57 -4.54 17.32 11.33
C ARG A 57 -5.92 16.78 11.71
N GLU A 58 -6.14 15.47 11.59
CA GLU A 58 -7.42 14.84 11.87
C GLU A 58 -7.81 14.91 13.36
N ASN A 59 -6.84 14.91 14.28
CA ASN A 59 -7.10 15.03 15.71
C ASN A 59 -7.25 16.49 16.18
N ILE A 60 -6.60 17.44 15.51
CA ILE A 60 -6.67 18.85 15.87
C ILE A 60 -7.84 19.55 15.17
N VAL A 61 -8.01 19.31 13.86
CA VAL A 61 -9.03 19.94 13.02
C VAL A 61 -10.28 19.09 13.03
N THR A 62 -11.01 19.07 14.14
CA THR A 62 -12.29 18.39 14.25
C THR A 62 -13.42 19.40 14.31
N PHE A 63 -14.61 19.01 13.89
CA PHE A 63 -15.82 19.84 14.03
C PHE A 63 -16.04 20.29 15.49
N PHE A 64 -15.87 19.39 16.44
CA PHE A 64 -16.02 19.70 17.86
C PHE A 64 -15.00 20.73 18.36
N ASN A 65 -13.71 20.59 17.96
CA ASN A 65 -12.70 21.56 18.34
C ASN A 65 -13.02 22.97 17.79
N PHE A 66 -13.56 23.01 16.56
CA PHE A 66 -14.01 24.28 15.97
C PHE A 66 -15.16 24.92 16.75
N VAL A 67 -16.17 24.13 17.14
CA VAL A 67 -17.28 24.60 17.97
C VAL A 67 -16.78 25.12 19.33
N PHE A 68 -15.85 24.40 19.96
CA PHE A 68 -15.30 24.83 21.25
C PHE A 68 -14.44 26.09 21.14
N ILE A 69 -13.69 26.27 20.07
CA ILE A 69 -12.93 27.49 19.79
C ILE A 69 -13.90 28.67 19.59
N ALA A 70 -14.99 28.46 18.85
CA ALA A 70 -16.00 29.47 18.66
C ALA A 70 -16.69 29.86 20.01
N LEU A 71 -16.98 28.86 20.85
CA LEU A 71 -17.51 29.07 22.19
C LEU A 71 -16.52 29.84 23.09
N ALA A 72 -15.23 29.49 23.06
CA ALA A 72 -14.21 30.19 23.79
C ALA A 72 -14.07 31.64 23.34
N ALA A 73 -14.14 31.90 22.03
CA ALA A 73 -14.15 33.27 21.51
C ALA A 73 -15.38 34.06 21.99
N LEU A 74 -16.55 33.43 22.01
CA LEU A 74 -17.78 34.05 22.49
C LEU A 74 -17.67 34.38 23.97
N ILE A 75 -17.19 33.46 24.80
CA ILE A 75 -16.92 33.73 26.24
C ILE A 75 -15.93 34.90 26.38
N PHE A 76 -14.85 34.90 25.60
CA PHE A 76 -13.85 35.98 25.68
C PHE A 76 -14.42 37.37 25.40
N PHE A 77 -15.38 37.47 24.44
CA PHE A 77 -16.02 38.77 24.14
C PHE A 77 -17.05 39.22 25.18
N PHE A 78 -17.63 38.30 25.93
CA PHE A 78 -18.67 38.59 26.91
C PHE A 78 -18.22 38.52 28.36
N VAL A 79 -16.98 38.08 28.63
CA VAL A 79 -16.40 38.10 29.98
C VAL A 79 -16.13 39.53 30.40
N ASP A 80 -16.66 39.93 31.57
CA ASP A 80 -16.47 41.24 32.12
C ASP A 80 -15.02 41.41 32.65
N SER A 81 -14.38 42.54 32.34
CA SER A 81 -12.98 42.84 32.72
C SER A 81 -12.76 42.91 34.23
N HIS A 82 -13.84 42.90 35.02
CA HIS A 82 -13.80 42.93 36.48
C HIS A 82 -13.88 41.54 37.13
N GLU A 83 -13.99 40.47 36.33
CA GLU A 83 -14.04 39.12 36.90
C GLU A 83 -12.70 38.71 37.54
N SER A 84 -12.81 37.86 38.57
CA SER A 84 -11.64 37.24 39.22
C SER A 84 -10.90 36.33 38.25
N ILE A 85 -9.57 36.29 38.38
CA ILE A 85 -8.72 35.34 37.59
C ILE A 85 -9.23 33.91 37.74
N VAL A 86 -9.75 33.50 38.88
CA VAL A 86 -10.28 32.19 39.16
C VAL A 86 -11.54 31.88 38.31
N SER A 87 -12.42 32.89 38.13
CA SER A 87 -13.61 32.77 37.28
C SER A 87 -13.22 32.62 35.80
N ILE A 88 -12.24 33.41 35.34
CA ILE A 88 -11.72 33.36 33.98
C ILE A 88 -11.10 31.98 33.71
N LEU A 89 -10.23 31.48 34.61
CA LEU A 89 -9.65 30.14 34.50
C LEU A 89 -10.71 29.05 34.50
N GLY A 90 -11.78 29.19 35.30
CA GLY A 90 -12.91 28.25 35.31
C GLY A 90 -13.66 28.24 33.97
N ASN A 91 -13.94 29.42 33.40
CA ASN A 91 -14.64 29.59 32.14
C ASN A 91 -13.86 28.98 30.95
N PHE A 92 -12.53 28.97 31.01
CA PHE A 92 -11.69 28.36 29.95
C PHE A 92 -11.17 26.95 30.30
N GLY A 93 -11.54 26.40 31.49
CA GLY A 93 -11.10 25.07 31.92
C GLY A 93 -11.43 23.93 30.93
N PHE A 94 -12.52 24.06 30.18
CA PHE A 94 -12.89 23.08 29.16
C PHE A 94 -11.87 22.99 28.01
N MET A 95 -11.07 24.03 27.76
CA MET A 95 -10.04 24.00 26.73
C MET A 95 -8.93 22.98 27.07
N LEU A 96 -8.63 22.78 28.36
CA LEU A 96 -7.70 21.74 28.81
C LEU A 96 -8.19 20.35 28.42
N LEU A 97 -9.51 20.13 28.49
CA LEU A 97 -10.13 18.86 28.09
C LEU A 97 -9.92 18.60 26.60
N ILE A 98 -10.05 19.63 25.76
CA ILE A 98 -9.85 19.54 24.30
C ILE A 98 -8.40 19.17 24.01
N VAL A 99 -7.45 19.86 24.65
CA VAL A 99 -6.02 19.57 24.48
C VAL A 99 -5.70 18.15 24.93
N PHE A 100 -6.23 17.74 26.07
CA PHE A 100 -6.02 16.39 26.59
C PHE A 100 -6.60 15.32 25.65
N ASN A 101 -7.81 15.49 25.16
CA ASN A 101 -8.43 14.58 24.19
C ASN A 101 -7.63 14.50 22.89
N ALA A 102 -7.16 15.63 22.36
CA ALA A 102 -6.34 15.63 21.16
C ALA A 102 -5.01 14.88 21.38
N LEU A 103 -4.35 15.11 22.54
CA LEU A 103 -3.10 14.40 22.87
C LEU A 103 -3.31 12.88 23.00
N VAL A 104 -4.40 12.46 23.67
CA VAL A 104 -4.73 11.03 23.79
C VAL A 104 -5.01 10.43 22.42
N GLY A 105 -5.81 11.09 21.57
CA GLY A 105 -6.11 10.63 20.21
C GLY A 105 -4.85 10.49 19.36
N ILE A 106 -4.00 11.51 19.34
CA ILE A 106 -2.72 11.49 18.63
C ILE A 106 -1.83 10.34 19.13
N PHE A 107 -1.71 10.16 20.45
CA PHE A 107 -0.89 9.09 21.02
C PHE A 107 -1.40 7.69 20.63
N GLN A 108 -2.71 7.48 20.71
CA GLN A 108 -3.34 6.20 20.33
C GLN A 108 -3.12 5.90 18.84
N GLU A 109 -3.33 6.89 17.98
CA GLU A 109 -3.20 6.70 16.53
C GLU A 109 -1.73 6.52 16.09
N LEU A 110 -0.78 7.23 16.70
CA LEU A 110 0.64 7.01 16.49
C LEU A 110 1.10 5.62 16.95
N ARG A 111 0.56 5.14 18.07
CA ARG A 111 0.85 3.78 18.55
C ARG A 111 0.29 2.73 17.59
N ALA A 112 -0.95 2.89 17.13
CA ALA A 112 -1.57 2.01 16.14
C ALA A 112 -0.78 1.99 14.84
N LYS A 113 -0.42 3.18 14.31
CA LYS A 113 0.43 3.29 13.12
C LYS A 113 1.74 2.51 13.28
N ARG A 114 2.47 2.71 14.36
CA ARG A 114 3.75 2.00 14.60
C ARG A 114 3.58 0.48 14.64
N THR A 115 2.45 0.00 15.15
CA THR A 115 2.15 -1.43 15.18
C THR A 115 1.88 -1.97 13.77
N ILE A 116 1.07 -1.26 12.98
CA ILE A 116 0.77 -1.64 11.59
C ILE A 116 2.05 -1.60 10.74
N ASP A 117 2.86 -0.53 10.85
CA ASP A 117 4.11 -0.40 10.12
C ASP A 117 5.08 -1.56 10.43
N LYS A 118 5.17 -1.99 11.70
CA LYS A 118 5.99 -3.16 12.08
C LYS A 118 5.45 -4.47 11.51
N LEU A 119 4.13 -4.68 11.56
CA LEU A 119 3.51 -5.89 11.04
C LEU A 119 3.64 -5.96 9.52
N SER A 120 3.48 -4.85 8.81
CA SER A 120 3.63 -4.81 7.36
C SER A 120 5.05 -5.15 6.90
N LEU A 121 6.08 -4.75 7.65
CA LEU A 121 7.47 -5.12 7.36
C LEU A 121 7.73 -6.63 7.54
N ILE A 122 7.11 -7.25 8.53
CA ILE A 122 7.29 -8.69 8.80
C ILE A 122 6.47 -9.54 7.83
N SER A 123 5.30 -9.05 7.44
CA SER A 123 4.36 -9.74 6.55
C SER A 123 4.51 -9.33 5.09
N ALA A 124 5.56 -8.54 4.74
CA ALA A 124 5.79 -8.17 3.35
C ALA A 124 5.94 -9.44 2.50
N PRO A 125 5.02 -9.69 1.57
CA PRO A 125 5.07 -10.91 0.80
C PRO A 125 6.33 -10.90 -0.08
N LYS A 126 6.93 -12.08 -0.23
CA LYS A 126 8.16 -12.28 -0.98
C LYS A 126 7.91 -13.20 -2.16
N ALA A 127 8.69 -13.05 -3.20
CA ALA A 127 8.70 -13.92 -4.36
C ALA A 127 10.07 -14.56 -4.54
N ILE A 128 10.09 -15.76 -5.07
CA ILE A 128 11.31 -16.42 -5.52
C ILE A 128 11.46 -16.13 -7.01
N VAL A 129 12.55 -15.52 -7.39
CA VAL A 129 12.89 -15.20 -8.78
C VAL A 129 14.17 -15.88 -9.20
N LEU A 130 14.30 -16.20 -10.48
CA LEU A 130 15.52 -16.70 -11.08
C LEU A 130 16.26 -15.51 -11.71
N ARG A 131 17.45 -15.18 -11.18
CA ARG A 131 18.34 -14.13 -11.70
C ARG A 131 19.78 -14.60 -11.70
N ASP A 132 20.48 -14.39 -12.79
CA ASP A 132 21.88 -14.84 -12.98
C ASP A 132 22.09 -16.37 -12.77
N GLY A 133 21.07 -17.18 -13.05
CA GLY A 133 21.08 -18.64 -12.84
C GLY A 133 20.88 -19.06 -11.37
N GLU A 134 20.59 -18.14 -10.47
CA GLU A 134 20.36 -18.41 -9.05
C GLU A 134 18.94 -18.03 -8.64
N GLN A 135 18.33 -18.86 -7.79
CA GLN A 135 17.07 -18.54 -7.15
C GLN A 135 17.29 -17.54 -6.01
N LYS A 136 16.62 -16.40 -6.08
CA LYS A 136 16.72 -15.32 -5.09
C LYS A 136 15.34 -14.99 -4.53
N GLU A 137 15.26 -14.94 -3.21
CA GLU A 137 14.05 -14.46 -2.54
C GLU A 137 14.10 -12.92 -2.45
N ILE A 138 13.12 -12.26 -3.07
CA ILE A 138 13.03 -10.80 -3.12
C ILE A 138 11.66 -10.32 -2.63
N ALA A 139 11.56 -9.06 -2.22
CA ALA A 139 10.28 -8.46 -1.91
C ALA A 139 9.46 -8.29 -3.22
N ILE A 140 8.15 -8.46 -3.16
CA ILE A 140 7.26 -8.33 -4.34
C ILE A 140 7.46 -6.99 -5.07
N LYS A 141 7.67 -5.91 -4.33
CA LYS A 141 7.92 -4.57 -4.90
C LYS A 141 9.19 -4.47 -5.75
N ASP A 142 10.15 -5.39 -5.54
CA ASP A 142 11.45 -5.40 -6.23
C ASP A 142 11.44 -6.33 -7.46
N ILE A 143 10.28 -6.95 -7.78
CA ILE A 143 10.06 -7.67 -9.03
C ILE A 143 10.07 -6.65 -10.16
N VAL A 144 10.76 -6.97 -11.25
CA VAL A 144 10.79 -6.14 -12.45
C VAL A 144 10.08 -6.85 -13.61
N LEU A 145 9.72 -6.07 -14.61
CA LEU A 145 9.13 -6.63 -15.84
C LEU A 145 10.06 -7.69 -16.43
N ASP A 146 9.50 -8.81 -16.90
CA ASP A 146 10.17 -9.97 -17.46
C ASP A 146 11.00 -10.80 -16.45
N ASP A 147 10.85 -10.60 -15.14
CA ASP A 147 11.39 -11.52 -14.15
C ASP A 147 10.75 -12.91 -14.25
N LEU A 148 11.56 -13.95 -14.12
CA LEU A 148 11.07 -15.31 -13.96
C LEU A 148 10.79 -15.59 -12.49
N THR A 149 9.50 -15.70 -12.15
CA THR A 149 9.06 -16.06 -10.80
C THR A 149 8.83 -17.55 -10.69
N ILE A 150 9.30 -18.14 -9.60
CA ILE A 150 9.10 -19.55 -9.30
C ILE A 150 7.93 -19.68 -8.33
N LEU A 151 6.86 -20.30 -8.78
CA LEU A 151 5.67 -20.54 -7.98
C LEU A 151 5.65 -22.00 -7.49
N SER A 152 5.34 -22.18 -6.22
CA SER A 152 5.15 -23.48 -5.57
C SER A 152 3.74 -23.58 -5.00
N SER A 153 3.31 -24.76 -4.63
CA SER A 153 2.01 -24.95 -3.96
C SER A 153 1.92 -24.07 -2.69
N GLY A 154 0.86 -23.27 -2.62
CA GLY A 154 0.66 -22.30 -1.55
C GLY A 154 1.36 -20.95 -1.75
N SER A 155 2.08 -20.76 -2.85
CA SER A 155 2.62 -19.43 -3.20
C SER A 155 1.51 -18.46 -3.56
N GLN A 156 1.65 -17.20 -3.14
CA GLN A 156 0.79 -16.13 -3.60
C GLN A 156 1.28 -15.65 -4.99
N ILE A 157 0.34 -15.39 -5.89
CA ILE A 157 0.63 -14.71 -7.16
C ILE A 157 1.00 -13.26 -6.82
N CYS A 158 2.18 -12.86 -7.26
CA CYS A 158 2.80 -11.61 -6.82
C CYS A 158 2.64 -10.46 -7.82
N ALA A 159 2.38 -10.81 -9.07
CA ALA A 159 2.20 -9.90 -10.20
C ALA A 159 1.48 -10.67 -11.32
N ASP A 160 0.84 -9.94 -12.22
CA ASP A 160 0.29 -10.53 -13.42
C ASP A 160 1.42 -11.15 -14.26
N ALA A 161 1.25 -12.37 -14.65
CA ALA A 161 2.31 -13.14 -15.32
C ALA A 161 1.74 -14.10 -16.37
N ILE A 162 2.65 -14.67 -17.17
CA ILE A 162 2.34 -15.74 -18.13
C ILE A 162 3.10 -16.98 -17.69
N VAL A 163 2.42 -18.11 -17.63
CA VAL A 163 3.08 -19.40 -17.36
C VAL A 163 4.01 -19.71 -18.52
N VAL A 164 5.29 -19.89 -18.26
CA VAL A 164 6.29 -20.22 -19.28
C VAL A 164 6.67 -21.70 -19.27
N GLU A 165 6.66 -22.34 -18.09
CA GLU A 165 7.00 -23.75 -17.92
C GLU A 165 6.17 -24.37 -16.78
N GLY A 166 5.85 -25.66 -16.90
CA GLY A 166 5.06 -26.41 -15.92
C GLY A 166 3.57 -26.17 -16.05
N SER A 167 2.80 -26.66 -15.07
CA SER A 167 1.38 -26.37 -14.93
C SER A 167 1.07 -26.11 -13.46
N ILE A 168 0.18 -25.17 -13.20
CA ILE A 168 -0.21 -24.80 -11.86
C ILE A 168 -1.74 -24.72 -11.75
N GLU A 169 -2.25 -25.01 -10.57
CA GLU A 169 -3.65 -24.82 -10.22
C GLU A 169 -3.75 -23.53 -9.41
N VAL A 170 -4.53 -22.57 -9.90
CA VAL A 170 -4.62 -21.21 -9.34
C VAL A 170 -6.05 -20.93 -8.89
N ASN A 171 -6.18 -20.39 -7.69
CA ASN A 171 -7.46 -19.89 -7.21
C ASN A 171 -7.51 -18.36 -7.42
N GLU A 172 -8.26 -17.95 -8.43
CA GLU A 172 -8.47 -16.54 -8.80
C GLU A 172 -9.80 -15.97 -8.25
N SER A 173 -10.39 -16.63 -7.24
CA SER A 173 -11.72 -16.27 -6.70
C SER A 173 -11.84 -14.85 -6.18
N LEU A 174 -10.74 -14.24 -5.72
CA LEU A 174 -10.73 -12.85 -5.26
C LEU A 174 -10.92 -11.84 -6.41
N ILE A 175 -10.58 -12.23 -7.63
CA ILE A 175 -10.64 -11.38 -8.82
C ILE A 175 -11.88 -11.73 -9.65
N THR A 176 -12.07 -13.02 -9.94
CA THR A 176 -13.13 -13.51 -10.81
C THR A 176 -14.46 -13.73 -10.07
N GLY A 177 -14.42 -13.92 -8.74
CA GLY A 177 -15.57 -14.32 -7.93
C GLY A 177 -15.93 -15.79 -8.03
N GLU A 178 -15.25 -16.59 -8.85
CA GLU A 178 -15.50 -18.02 -9.02
C GLU A 178 -14.65 -18.81 -8.01
N PRO A 179 -15.26 -19.73 -7.22
CA PRO A 179 -14.54 -20.42 -6.13
C PRO A 179 -13.66 -21.57 -6.63
N ASP A 180 -13.82 -22.00 -7.89
CA ASP A 180 -13.11 -23.15 -8.42
C ASP A 180 -11.69 -22.77 -8.85
N ALA A 181 -10.74 -23.62 -8.46
CA ALA A 181 -9.36 -23.44 -8.90
C ALA A 181 -9.23 -23.83 -10.38
N ILE A 182 -8.48 -23.04 -11.13
CA ILE A 182 -8.31 -23.17 -12.57
C ILE A 182 -6.90 -23.67 -12.85
N GLN A 183 -6.78 -24.71 -13.69
CA GLN A 183 -5.49 -25.18 -14.16
C GLN A 183 -4.96 -24.25 -15.25
N LYS A 184 -3.75 -23.73 -15.06
CA LYS A 184 -3.02 -22.90 -16.02
C LYS A 184 -1.83 -23.68 -16.58
N ASN A 185 -1.66 -23.61 -17.88
CA ASN A 185 -0.61 -24.27 -18.66
C ASN A 185 0.29 -23.23 -19.31
N PRO A 186 1.45 -23.63 -19.88
CA PRO A 186 2.32 -22.70 -20.59
C PRO A 186 1.58 -21.90 -21.67
N GLY A 187 1.70 -20.58 -21.61
CA GLY A 187 0.99 -19.61 -22.44
C GLY A 187 -0.24 -18.99 -21.79
N ASP A 188 -0.75 -19.54 -20.69
CA ASP A 188 -1.90 -18.98 -19.97
C ASP A 188 -1.48 -17.81 -19.08
N GLU A 189 -2.36 -16.83 -18.98
CA GLU A 189 -2.19 -15.67 -18.07
C GLU A 189 -2.66 -16.02 -16.65
N ILE A 190 -1.92 -15.54 -15.66
CA ILE A 190 -2.27 -15.56 -14.24
C ILE A 190 -2.36 -14.14 -13.72
N MET A 191 -3.40 -13.86 -12.93
CA MET A 191 -3.70 -12.55 -12.37
C MET A 191 -3.36 -12.50 -10.87
N SER A 192 -2.88 -11.32 -10.40
CA SER A 192 -2.50 -11.07 -9.00
C SER A 192 -3.51 -10.23 -8.24
#